data_ff3ae0c189b65d51a0d1fe0264c8aef0
#
_entry.id   ff3ae0c189b65d51a0d1fe0264c8aef0
#
_cell.length_a   1.000
_cell.length_b   1.000
_cell.length_c   1.000
_cell.angle_alpha   90.00
_cell.angle_beta   90.00
_cell.angle_gamma   90.00
#
_symmetry.space_group_name_H-M   'P 1'
#
loop_
_entity.id
_entity.type
_entity.pdbx_description
1 polymer ?
#
loop_
_entity_poly.entity_id
_entity_poly.type
_entity_poly.pdbx_seq_one_letter_code
_entity_poly.pdbx_strand_id
1 'polypeptide(L)'
;MRSDNRTAGQLRPIKITRNFTEYAEGSVLIECGKTKVICTATVEDSVPRWLKGSGQGWVTAEYSLLPRSTKTRVSREAAKGKQTGRTVEIQRLIGRALRAVVDLEALGERSITIDCDVIQADGGTRTASITGAFVALVDAVDFTFGGAGKFPITDFCAAISVGIGPEGPITDLCYEEDSAAIVDMNVVRTGSGNMVEVQGTGEHGTFNRDELNALLDLAEAATDELMAKQREVLGSTADKVGKVYPTAPEV
;
A
#
# COMPACT_ATOMS: atom_id res chain seq x y z
N MET A 1 8.42 25.15 11.05
CA MET A 1 7.01 24.69 11.28
C MET A 1 6.47 24.18 9.95
N ARG A 2 5.81 23.01 9.92
CA ARG A 2 5.26 22.42 8.70
C ARG A 2 4.20 23.34 8.07
N SER A 3 4.06 23.32 6.74
CA SER A 3 3.18 24.25 5.99
C SER A 3 1.69 24.13 6.36
N ASP A 4 1.29 22.98 6.89
CA ASP A 4 -0.08 22.65 7.33
C ASP A 4 -0.26 22.63 8.86
N ASN A 5 0.73 23.11 9.61
CA ASN A 5 0.78 23.17 11.08
C ASN A 5 0.78 21.81 11.81
N ARG A 6 1.03 20.69 11.11
CA ARG A 6 1.19 19.38 11.76
C ARG A 6 2.46 19.34 12.62
N THR A 7 2.44 18.53 13.68
CA THR A 7 3.66 18.15 14.40
C THR A 7 4.50 17.16 13.58
N ALA A 8 5.75 16.94 13.97
CA ALA A 8 6.68 16.08 13.23
C ALA A 8 6.15 14.65 12.98
N GLY A 9 5.54 14.04 14.00
CA GLY A 9 4.97 12.67 13.91
C GLY A 9 3.50 12.60 13.49
N GLN A 10 2.85 13.72 13.17
CA GLN A 10 1.42 13.75 12.88
C GLN A 10 1.14 13.41 11.40
N LEU A 11 0.23 12.47 11.17
CA LEU A 11 -0.28 12.14 9.84
C LEU A 11 -1.23 13.23 9.30
N ARG A 12 -1.32 13.32 7.97
CA ARG A 12 -2.43 14.03 7.31
C ARG A 12 -3.75 13.30 7.63
N PRO A 13 -4.90 13.96 7.51
CA PRO A 13 -6.19 13.29 7.63
C PRO A 13 -6.26 12.08 6.69
N ILE A 14 -6.54 10.89 7.25
CA ILE A 14 -6.67 9.64 6.52
C ILE A 14 -8.13 9.25 6.41
N LYS A 15 -8.58 8.97 5.19
CA LYS A 15 -9.91 8.42 4.93
C LYS A 15 -9.80 7.26 3.94
N ILE A 16 -10.42 6.13 4.29
CA ILE A 16 -10.50 4.95 3.45
C ILE A 16 -11.98 4.64 3.22
N THR A 17 -12.41 4.63 1.96
CA THR A 17 -13.79 4.34 1.57
C THR A 17 -13.81 3.03 0.80
N ARG A 18 -14.41 1.98 1.38
CA ARG A 18 -14.59 0.67 0.77
C ARG A 18 -15.75 0.68 -0.21
N ASN A 19 -15.79 -0.30 -1.10
CA ASN A 19 -16.84 -0.46 -2.13
C ASN A 19 -17.02 0.83 -2.95
N PHE A 20 -15.91 1.46 -3.32
CA PHE A 20 -15.93 2.73 -4.03
C PHE A 20 -16.43 2.58 -5.47
N THR A 21 -16.11 1.46 -6.12
CA THR A 21 -16.67 1.03 -7.42
C THR A 21 -17.30 -0.35 -7.25
N GLU A 22 -18.26 -0.73 -8.12
CA GLU A 22 -19.10 -1.92 -7.90
C GLU A 22 -18.62 -3.20 -8.58
N TYR A 23 -17.67 -3.14 -9.55
CA TYR A 23 -17.35 -4.30 -10.38
C TYR A 23 -16.19 -5.13 -9.87
N ALA A 24 -15.22 -4.54 -9.16
CA ALA A 24 -14.07 -5.26 -8.63
C ALA A 24 -14.44 -5.97 -7.32
N GLU A 25 -13.85 -7.14 -7.06
CA GLU A 25 -14.05 -7.92 -5.83
C GLU A 25 -13.61 -7.13 -4.58
N GLY A 26 -12.60 -6.28 -4.72
CA GLY A 26 -12.20 -5.29 -3.72
C GLY A 26 -12.04 -3.92 -4.35
N SER A 27 -12.60 -2.89 -3.75
CA SER A 27 -12.53 -1.51 -4.29
C SER A 27 -12.48 -0.47 -3.19
N VAL A 28 -11.46 0.36 -3.22
CA VAL A 28 -11.14 1.35 -2.18
C VAL A 28 -10.75 2.68 -2.80
N LEU A 29 -11.28 3.77 -2.25
CA LEU A 29 -10.66 5.09 -2.35
C LEU A 29 -9.91 5.38 -1.07
N ILE A 30 -8.59 5.56 -1.13
CA ILE A 30 -7.78 6.08 -0.03
C ILE A 30 -7.45 7.55 -0.27
N GLU A 31 -7.62 8.36 0.79
CA GLU A 31 -7.30 9.78 0.84
C GLU A 31 -6.33 10.02 2.00
N CYS A 32 -5.13 10.55 1.70
CA CYS A 32 -4.13 10.97 2.67
C CYS A 32 -3.92 12.48 2.47
N GLY A 33 -4.61 13.30 3.26
CA GLY A 33 -4.70 14.73 3.01
C GLY A 33 -5.25 15.00 1.61
N LYS A 34 -4.43 15.62 0.73
CA LYS A 34 -4.82 15.88 -0.67
C LYS A 34 -4.48 14.74 -1.62
N THR A 35 -3.65 13.78 -1.21
CA THR A 35 -3.36 12.60 -2.05
C THR A 35 -4.57 11.67 -2.07
N LYS A 36 -4.98 11.24 -3.28
CA LYS A 36 -6.13 10.35 -3.50
C LYS A 36 -5.76 9.27 -4.48
N VAL A 37 -6.02 8.01 -4.11
CA VAL A 37 -5.74 6.84 -4.95
C VAL A 37 -6.95 5.92 -4.93
N ILE A 38 -7.39 5.49 -6.12
CA ILE A 38 -8.31 4.36 -6.25
C ILE A 38 -7.47 3.09 -6.29
N CYS A 39 -7.81 2.13 -5.44
CA CYS A 39 -7.20 0.81 -5.42
C CYS A 39 -8.27 -0.24 -5.67
N THR A 40 -8.14 -1.03 -6.73
CA THR A 40 -9.04 -2.15 -6.99
C THR A 40 -8.28 -3.47 -6.96
N ALA A 41 -8.96 -4.54 -6.58
CA ALA A 41 -8.43 -5.90 -6.56
C ALA A 41 -9.33 -6.80 -7.37
N THR A 42 -8.78 -7.40 -8.43
CA THR A 42 -9.47 -8.35 -9.32
C THR A 42 -8.92 -9.74 -9.09
N VAL A 43 -9.82 -10.73 -8.91
CA VAL A 43 -9.45 -12.13 -8.71
C VAL A 43 -9.70 -12.94 -9.99
N GLU A 44 -8.69 -13.71 -10.41
CA GLU A 44 -8.76 -14.61 -11.55
C GLU A 44 -8.48 -16.05 -11.11
N ASP A 45 -9.28 -17.01 -11.52
CA ASP A 45 -9.09 -18.46 -11.26
C ASP A 45 -7.99 -19.05 -12.17
N SER A 46 -6.88 -18.34 -12.30
CA SER A 46 -5.72 -18.76 -13.07
C SER A 46 -4.45 -18.10 -12.54
N VAL A 47 -3.32 -18.72 -12.77
CA VAL A 47 -2.00 -18.19 -12.44
C VAL A 47 -1.13 -18.02 -13.69
N PRO A 48 -0.09 -17.17 -13.64
CA PRO A 48 0.91 -17.07 -14.69
C PRO A 48 1.47 -18.45 -15.07
N ARG A 49 1.82 -18.65 -16.34
CA ARG A 49 2.28 -19.95 -16.87
C ARG A 49 3.40 -20.61 -16.07
N TRP A 50 4.29 -19.81 -15.51
CA TRP A 50 5.44 -20.28 -14.71
C TRP A 50 5.05 -20.79 -13.29
N LEU A 51 3.83 -20.51 -12.81
CA LEU A 51 3.28 -21.02 -11.53
C LEU A 51 2.26 -22.16 -11.74
N LYS A 52 1.84 -22.43 -12.96
CA LYS A 52 0.80 -23.43 -13.23
C LYS A 52 1.24 -24.82 -12.78
N GLY A 53 0.42 -25.47 -11.95
CA GLY A 53 0.69 -26.77 -11.37
C GLY A 53 1.56 -26.73 -10.10
N SER A 54 1.88 -25.52 -9.56
CA SER A 54 2.63 -25.38 -8.32
C SER A 54 1.76 -25.42 -7.06
N GLY A 55 0.43 -25.28 -7.21
CA GLY A 55 -0.50 -25.10 -6.09
C GLY A 55 -0.44 -23.72 -5.43
N GLN A 56 0.35 -22.78 -5.98
CA GLN A 56 0.52 -21.45 -5.42
C GLN A 56 -0.22 -20.40 -6.25
N GLY A 57 -0.77 -19.41 -5.56
CA GLY A 57 -1.35 -18.22 -6.16
C GLY A 57 -0.32 -17.11 -6.39
N TRP A 58 -0.81 -16.00 -6.94
CA TRP A 58 0.03 -14.83 -7.19
C TRP A 58 -0.71 -13.52 -6.91
N VAL A 59 0.02 -12.54 -6.39
CA VAL A 59 -0.46 -11.16 -6.26
C VAL A 59 0.47 -10.25 -7.05
N THR A 60 -0.10 -9.46 -7.93
CA THR A 60 0.63 -8.46 -8.72
C THR A 60 -0.04 -7.11 -8.60
N ALA A 61 0.64 -6.05 -9.04
CA ALA A 61 0.07 -4.71 -9.00
C ALA A 61 0.45 -3.91 -10.22
N GLU A 62 -0.48 -3.05 -10.64
CA GLU A 62 -0.28 -1.97 -11.59
C GLU A 62 -0.44 -0.62 -10.87
N TYR A 63 0.24 0.41 -11.38
CA TYR A 63 0.21 1.75 -10.82
C TYR A 63 0.22 2.77 -11.94
N SER A 64 -0.63 3.78 -11.82
CA SER A 64 -0.71 4.86 -12.82
C SER A 64 -1.05 6.20 -12.16
N LEU A 65 -0.57 7.27 -12.79
CA LEU A 65 -0.96 8.64 -12.50
C LEU A 65 -1.96 9.11 -13.56
N LEU A 66 -3.15 9.58 -13.16
CA LEU A 66 -4.03 10.27 -14.10
C LEU A 66 -3.36 11.54 -14.62
N PRO A 67 -3.62 11.96 -15.88
CA PRO A 67 -2.92 13.10 -16.48
C PRO A 67 -2.98 14.41 -15.69
N ARG A 68 -4.06 14.62 -14.93
CA ARG A 68 -4.24 15.83 -14.09
C ARG A 68 -4.24 15.50 -12.59
N SER A 69 -3.64 14.40 -12.21
CA SER A 69 -3.39 14.12 -10.79
C SER A 69 -2.36 15.09 -10.17
N THR A 70 -1.55 15.73 -10.98
CA THR A 70 -0.50 16.69 -10.59
C THR A 70 -0.83 18.12 -11.04
N LYS A 71 -0.13 19.14 -10.48
CA LYS A 71 -0.29 20.55 -10.81
C LYS A 71 -0.12 20.80 -12.32
N THR A 72 0.84 20.13 -12.96
CA THR A 72 1.06 20.13 -14.41
C THR A 72 0.57 18.82 -15.01
N ARG A 73 0.06 18.85 -16.25
CA ARG A 73 -0.43 17.64 -16.93
C ARG A 73 0.73 16.68 -17.23
N VAL A 74 0.65 15.45 -16.74
CA VAL A 74 1.53 14.34 -17.17
C VAL A 74 0.92 13.61 -18.36
N SER A 75 1.76 13.11 -19.26
CA SER A 75 1.30 12.31 -20.40
C SER A 75 0.89 10.93 -19.96
N ARG A 76 -0.16 10.34 -20.57
CA ARG A 76 -0.49 8.93 -20.35
C ARG A 76 0.65 8.04 -20.88
N GLU A 77 1.15 7.14 -20.05
CA GLU A 77 2.21 6.22 -20.44
C GLU A 77 1.75 5.25 -21.55
N ALA A 78 0.50 4.80 -21.51
CA ALA A 78 -0.09 4.00 -22.56
C ALA A 78 -0.01 4.65 -23.95
N ALA A 79 -0.16 5.99 -24.02
CA ALA A 79 -0.01 6.72 -25.28
C ALA A 79 1.45 6.79 -25.78
N LYS A 80 2.43 6.55 -24.91
CA LYS A 80 3.86 6.48 -25.25
C LYS A 80 4.32 5.06 -25.57
N GLY A 81 3.46 4.06 -25.41
CA GLY A 81 3.76 2.65 -25.67
C GLY A 81 4.75 2.00 -24.69
N LYS A 82 5.13 2.69 -23.60
CA LYS A 82 6.00 2.16 -22.55
C LYS A 82 5.77 2.86 -21.22
N GLN A 83 5.91 2.09 -20.15
CA GLN A 83 5.93 2.61 -18.78
C GLN A 83 7.29 3.22 -18.44
N THR A 84 7.31 4.19 -17.52
CA THR A 84 8.55 4.74 -16.97
C THR A 84 9.18 3.77 -15.95
N GLY A 85 10.47 3.92 -15.72
CA GLY A 85 11.17 3.14 -14.68
C GLY A 85 10.55 3.34 -13.28
N ARG A 86 10.11 4.57 -12.97
CA ARG A 86 9.40 4.88 -11.72
C ARG A 86 8.09 4.12 -11.59
N THR A 87 7.29 4.06 -12.64
CA THR A 87 6.01 3.31 -12.64
C THR A 87 6.24 1.83 -12.37
N VAL A 88 7.19 1.22 -13.09
CA VAL A 88 7.54 -0.20 -12.92
C VAL A 88 8.10 -0.47 -11.53
N GLU A 89 8.94 0.41 -10.99
CA GLU A 89 9.45 0.32 -9.62
C GLU A 89 8.32 0.29 -8.60
N ILE A 90 7.38 1.23 -8.68
CA ILE A 90 6.24 1.34 -7.74
C ILE A 90 5.31 0.12 -7.85
N GLN A 91 5.02 -0.37 -9.06
CA GLN A 91 4.25 -1.61 -9.27
C GLN A 91 4.89 -2.80 -8.54
N ARG A 92 6.21 -2.95 -8.70
CA ARG A 92 6.96 -4.03 -8.06
C ARG A 92 6.99 -3.89 -6.54
N LEU A 93 7.09 -2.67 -6.03
CA LEU A 93 7.04 -2.36 -4.61
C LEU A 93 5.68 -2.75 -4.01
N ILE A 94 4.56 -2.30 -4.62
CA ILE A 94 3.20 -2.64 -4.15
C ILE A 94 3.01 -4.16 -4.16
N GLY A 95 3.31 -4.83 -5.28
CA GLY A 95 3.16 -6.27 -5.38
C GLY A 95 4.00 -7.05 -4.35
N ARG A 96 5.25 -6.62 -4.09
CA ARG A 96 6.11 -7.23 -3.07
C ARG A 96 5.57 -7.00 -1.66
N ALA A 97 5.12 -5.78 -1.35
CA ALA A 97 4.54 -5.44 -0.06
C ALA A 97 3.34 -6.32 0.26
N LEU A 98 2.43 -6.48 -0.68
CA LEU A 98 1.23 -7.29 -0.47
C LEU A 98 1.54 -8.79 -0.39
N ARG A 99 2.46 -9.31 -1.22
CA ARG A 99 2.87 -10.73 -1.13
C ARG A 99 3.53 -11.08 0.21
N ALA A 100 4.16 -10.14 0.89
CA ALA A 100 4.76 -10.38 2.20
C ALA A 100 3.74 -10.77 3.29
N VAL A 101 2.47 -10.45 3.07
CA VAL A 101 1.37 -10.72 4.02
C VAL A 101 0.29 -11.65 3.43
N VAL A 102 0.61 -12.37 2.35
CA VAL A 102 -0.28 -13.35 1.71
C VAL A 102 0.35 -14.72 1.74
N ASP A 103 -0.38 -15.71 2.24
CA ASP A 103 -0.05 -17.12 2.07
C ASP A 103 -0.47 -17.57 0.66
N LEU A 104 0.52 -17.66 -0.23
CA LEU A 104 0.29 -18.00 -1.64
C LEU A 104 -0.19 -19.45 -1.84
N GLU A 105 0.12 -20.37 -0.92
CA GLU A 105 -0.40 -21.74 -0.95
C GLU A 105 -1.89 -21.75 -0.54
N ALA A 106 -2.25 -21.02 0.53
CA ALA A 106 -3.65 -20.88 0.93
C ALA A 106 -4.48 -20.13 -0.12
N LEU A 107 -3.89 -19.23 -0.90
CA LEU A 107 -4.54 -18.56 -2.03
C LEU A 107 -4.88 -19.57 -3.16
N GLY A 108 -4.09 -20.65 -3.31
CA GLY A 108 -4.24 -21.64 -4.39
C GLY A 108 -3.92 -21.02 -5.76
N GLU A 109 -4.14 -21.77 -6.83
CA GLU A 109 -3.82 -21.31 -8.21
C GLU A 109 -4.75 -20.18 -8.70
N ARG A 110 -4.78 -19.05 -7.95
CA ARG A 110 -5.49 -17.81 -8.31
C ARG A 110 -4.51 -16.65 -8.41
N SER A 111 -4.80 -15.73 -9.29
CA SER A 111 -4.09 -14.44 -9.35
C SER A 111 -4.97 -13.34 -8.80
N ILE A 112 -4.36 -12.41 -8.06
CA ILE A 112 -4.99 -11.16 -7.68
C ILE A 112 -4.19 -10.04 -8.31
N THR A 113 -4.82 -9.28 -9.19
CA THR A 113 -4.26 -8.06 -9.77
C THR A 113 -4.79 -6.86 -9.03
N ILE A 114 -3.89 -6.06 -8.52
CA ILE A 114 -4.19 -4.79 -7.84
C ILE A 114 -3.92 -3.64 -8.80
N ASP A 115 -4.92 -2.81 -9.06
CA ASP A 115 -4.77 -1.58 -9.83
C ASP A 115 -4.79 -0.37 -8.89
N CYS A 116 -3.77 0.47 -8.97
CA CYS A 116 -3.65 1.70 -8.19
C CYS A 116 -3.61 2.92 -9.10
N ASP A 117 -4.74 3.63 -9.21
CA ASP A 117 -4.87 4.84 -10.01
C ASP A 117 -4.85 6.09 -9.13
N VAL A 118 -3.79 6.88 -9.26
CA VAL A 118 -3.66 8.14 -8.54
C VAL A 118 -4.51 9.22 -9.23
N ILE A 119 -5.60 9.64 -8.57
CA ILE A 119 -6.48 10.71 -9.06
C ILE A 119 -5.97 12.09 -8.64
N GLN A 120 -5.30 12.19 -7.49
CA GLN A 120 -4.64 13.42 -7.04
C GLN A 120 -3.39 13.09 -6.25
N ALA A 121 -2.27 13.72 -6.62
CA ALA A 121 -0.96 13.51 -6.03
C ALA A 121 -0.51 14.73 -5.22
N ASP A 122 -0.20 14.54 -3.94
CA ASP A 122 0.37 15.53 -3.04
C ASP A 122 1.35 14.88 -2.05
N GLY A 123 2.36 14.16 -2.55
CA GLY A 123 3.30 13.36 -1.75
C GLY A 123 2.72 12.01 -1.31
N GLY A 124 3.56 11.01 -1.09
CA GLY A 124 3.20 9.71 -0.54
C GLY A 124 2.26 8.87 -1.41
N THR A 125 2.26 9.02 -2.74
CA THR A 125 1.34 8.26 -3.60
C THR A 125 1.60 6.75 -3.57
N ARG A 126 2.87 6.33 -3.52
CA ARG A 126 3.25 4.90 -3.45
C ARG A 126 2.84 4.27 -2.11
N THR A 127 3.00 4.99 -1.01
CA THR A 127 2.66 4.51 0.34
C THR A 127 1.15 4.47 0.56
N ALA A 128 0.42 5.48 0.07
CA ALA A 128 -1.05 5.47 0.05
C ALA A 128 -1.59 4.31 -0.81
N SER A 129 -0.95 4.03 -1.97
CA SER A 129 -1.33 2.89 -2.82
C SER A 129 -1.18 1.56 -2.07
N ILE A 130 -0.06 1.31 -1.37
CA ILE A 130 0.14 0.07 -0.60
C ILE A 130 -0.92 -0.04 0.50
N THR A 131 -1.14 1.05 1.26
CA THR A 131 -2.06 1.05 2.41
C THR A 131 -3.52 0.86 1.97
N GLY A 132 -3.94 1.49 0.87
CA GLY A 132 -5.28 1.32 0.30
C GLY A 132 -5.47 -0.02 -0.42
N ALA A 133 -4.45 -0.45 -1.16
CA ALA A 133 -4.43 -1.73 -1.86
C ALA A 133 -4.55 -2.93 -0.90
N PHE A 134 -3.97 -2.83 0.30
CA PHE A 134 -4.14 -3.87 1.32
C PHE A 134 -5.61 -4.05 1.71
N VAL A 135 -6.36 -2.98 1.89
CA VAL A 135 -7.81 -3.06 2.22
C VAL A 135 -8.59 -3.65 1.05
N ALA A 136 -8.30 -3.24 -0.20
CA ALA A 136 -8.94 -3.81 -1.38
C ALA A 136 -8.61 -5.31 -1.55
N LEU A 137 -7.38 -5.71 -1.27
CA LEU A 137 -6.95 -7.11 -1.27
C LEU A 137 -7.71 -7.95 -0.24
N VAL A 138 -7.86 -7.45 1.00
CA VAL A 138 -8.61 -8.15 2.05
C VAL A 138 -10.08 -8.32 1.66
N ASP A 139 -10.70 -7.29 1.07
CA ASP A 139 -12.08 -7.35 0.57
C ASP A 139 -12.25 -8.38 -0.54
N ALA A 140 -11.33 -8.40 -1.51
CA ALA A 140 -11.37 -9.36 -2.62
C ALA A 140 -11.18 -10.81 -2.15
N VAL A 141 -10.29 -11.03 -1.19
CA VAL A 141 -10.09 -12.34 -0.56
C VAL A 141 -11.34 -12.76 0.23
N ASP A 142 -11.94 -11.85 0.97
CA ASP A 142 -13.17 -12.13 1.73
C ASP A 142 -14.35 -12.47 0.80
N PHE A 143 -14.50 -11.74 -0.29
CA PHE A 143 -15.50 -12.00 -1.33
C PHE A 143 -15.31 -13.40 -1.94
N THR A 144 -14.07 -13.79 -2.23
CA THR A 144 -13.75 -15.04 -2.94
C THR A 144 -13.84 -16.28 -2.04
N PHE A 145 -13.36 -16.18 -0.79
CA PHE A 145 -13.22 -17.35 0.09
C PHE A 145 -14.39 -17.52 1.05
N GLY A 146 -15.23 -16.50 1.27
CA GLY A 146 -16.45 -16.59 2.07
C GLY A 146 -16.25 -17.04 3.53
N GLY A 147 -15.00 -17.07 4.03
CA GLY A 147 -14.67 -17.50 5.38
C GLY A 147 -14.49 -19.01 5.56
N ALA A 148 -14.43 -19.80 4.50
CA ALA A 148 -14.10 -21.22 4.57
C ALA A 148 -12.59 -21.45 4.43
N GLY A 149 -12.03 -22.35 5.24
CA GLY A 149 -10.61 -22.70 5.21
C GLY A 149 -9.68 -21.64 5.83
N LYS A 150 -8.40 -21.70 5.50
CA LYS A 150 -7.41 -20.71 5.93
C LYS A 150 -7.59 -19.42 5.13
N PHE A 151 -7.79 -18.31 5.82
CA PHE A 151 -7.84 -17.00 5.17
C PHE A 151 -6.44 -16.63 4.67
N PRO A 152 -6.24 -16.40 3.36
CA PRO A 152 -4.90 -16.23 2.79
C PRO A 152 -4.11 -15.03 3.30
N ILE A 153 -4.75 -14.03 3.91
CA ILE A 153 -4.05 -12.87 4.46
C ILE A 153 -3.52 -13.20 5.86
N THR A 154 -2.21 -13.16 6.02
CA THR A 154 -1.51 -13.60 7.23
C THR A 154 -1.25 -12.48 8.24
N ASP A 155 -1.18 -11.24 7.78
CA ASP A 155 -0.92 -10.07 8.63
C ASP A 155 -1.43 -8.78 7.96
N PHE A 156 -1.47 -7.68 8.70
CA PHE A 156 -1.71 -6.35 8.17
C PHE A 156 -0.46 -5.81 7.47
N CYS A 157 -0.66 -4.84 6.56
CA CYS A 157 0.43 -4.17 5.87
C CYS A 157 0.09 -2.70 5.63
N ALA A 158 0.99 -1.81 6.02
CA ALA A 158 0.88 -0.39 5.74
C ALA A 158 2.24 0.19 5.34
N ALA A 159 2.20 1.33 4.67
CA ALA A 159 3.37 2.05 4.22
C ALA A 159 3.26 3.54 4.48
N ILE A 160 4.37 4.17 4.79
CA ILE A 160 4.46 5.60 5.06
C ILE A 160 5.74 6.20 4.47
N SER A 161 5.70 7.49 4.13
CA SER A 161 6.89 8.30 3.87
C SER A 161 7.35 8.99 5.15
N VAL A 162 8.64 8.96 5.40
CA VAL A 162 9.32 9.72 6.45
C VAL A 162 10.51 10.42 5.83
N GLY A 163 10.97 11.52 6.41
CA GLY A 163 12.10 12.24 5.85
C GLY A 163 12.72 13.22 6.85
N ILE A 164 13.82 13.83 6.43
CA ILE A 164 14.47 14.89 7.21
C ILE A 164 14.19 16.22 6.51
N GLY A 165 13.38 17.02 7.16
CA GLY A 165 13.13 18.40 6.76
C GLY A 165 14.10 19.38 7.43
N PRO A 166 13.93 20.71 7.21
CA PRO A 166 14.80 21.73 7.80
C PRO A 166 14.86 21.74 9.33
N GLU A 167 13.79 21.27 9.99
CA GLU A 167 13.67 21.24 11.46
C GLU A 167 13.89 19.82 12.05
N GLY A 168 14.29 18.86 11.24
CA GLY A 168 14.56 17.47 11.66
C GLY A 168 13.62 16.44 11.07
N PRO A 169 13.57 15.21 11.65
CA PRO A 169 12.75 14.10 11.14
C PRO A 169 11.25 14.40 11.19
N ILE A 170 10.55 14.09 10.09
CA ILE A 170 9.09 14.25 9.95
C ILE A 170 8.48 13.03 9.28
N THR A 171 7.19 12.77 9.55
CA THR A 171 6.42 11.70 8.93
C THR A 171 5.36 12.24 7.96
N ASP A 172 4.93 11.39 7.02
CA ASP A 172 3.85 11.67 6.06
C ASP A 172 4.04 12.97 5.28
N LEU A 173 5.09 12.99 4.46
CA LEU A 173 5.49 14.18 3.70
C LEU A 173 4.45 14.50 2.62
N CYS A 174 3.97 15.76 2.59
CA CYS A 174 3.26 16.29 1.43
C CYS A 174 4.27 16.62 0.31
N TYR A 175 3.78 16.96 -0.88
CA TYR A 175 4.66 17.22 -2.04
C TYR A 175 5.69 18.33 -1.78
N GLU A 176 5.31 19.39 -1.07
CA GLU A 176 6.21 20.52 -0.77
C GLU A 176 7.33 20.10 0.19
N GLU A 177 7.02 19.24 1.16
CA GLU A 177 7.98 18.70 2.11
C GLU A 177 8.90 17.67 1.45
N ASP A 178 8.33 16.74 0.64
CA ASP A 178 9.05 15.71 -0.11
C ASP A 178 10.09 16.34 -1.07
N SER A 179 9.66 17.35 -1.84
CA SER A 179 10.54 18.03 -2.80
C SER A 179 11.66 18.88 -2.17
N ALA A 180 11.55 19.23 -0.90
CA ALA A 180 12.53 20.03 -0.15
C ALA A 180 13.27 19.21 0.91
N ALA A 181 12.95 17.93 1.08
CA ALA A 181 13.55 17.07 2.08
C ALA A 181 15.04 16.84 1.83
N ILE A 182 15.84 16.86 2.89
CA ILE A 182 17.26 16.46 2.84
C ILE A 182 17.35 14.94 2.60
N VAL A 183 16.45 14.20 3.25
CA VAL A 183 16.32 12.74 3.13
C VAL A 183 14.85 12.42 2.90
N ASP A 184 14.54 11.63 1.87
CA ASP A 184 13.24 10.97 1.67
C ASP A 184 13.39 9.47 1.90
N MET A 185 12.46 8.90 2.67
CA MET A 185 12.44 7.48 2.97
C MET A 185 11.01 6.95 2.95
N ASN A 186 10.83 5.78 2.32
CA ASN A 186 9.58 5.04 2.33
C ASN A 186 9.77 3.75 3.12
N VAL A 187 8.87 3.48 4.05
CA VAL A 187 8.90 2.30 4.91
C VAL A 187 7.60 1.52 4.74
N VAL A 188 7.73 0.22 4.51
CA VAL A 188 6.62 -0.74 4.47
C VAL A 188 6.78 -1.70 5.64
N ARG A 189 5.74 -1.83 6.44
CA ARG A 189 5.77 -2.63 7.68
C ARG A 189 4.53 -3.52 7.80
N THR A 190 4.71 -4.68 8.44
CA THR A 190 3.60 -5.59 8.78
C THR A 190 3.05 -5.30 10.16
N GLY A 191 1.85 -5.83 10.46
CA GLY A 191 1.19 -5.71 11.75
C GLY A 191 1.93 -6.39 12.90
N SER A 192 2.76 -7.40 12.61
CA SER A 192 3.66 -8.06 13.56
C SER A 192 4.96 -7.28 13.81
N GLY A 193 5.14 -6.11 13.21
CA GLY A 193 6.30 -5.25 13.42
C GLY A 193 7.48 -5.51 12.48
N ASN A 194 7.36 -6.43 11.53
CA ASN A 194 8.44 -6.72 10.59
C ASN A 194 8.49 -5.70 9.45
N MET A 195 9.70 -5.31 9.07
CA MET A 195 9.93 -4.46 7.90
C MET A 195 9.88 -5.30 6.63
N VAL A 196 9.05 -4.88 5.67
CA VAL A 196 9.00 -5.48 4.33
C VAL A 196 9.97 -4.78 3.39
N GLU A 197 10.02 -3.45 3.50
CA GLU A 197 10.94 -2.63 2.69
C GLU A 197 11.26 -1.33 3.42
N VAL A 198 12.53 -0.93 3.33
CA VAL A 198 13.03 0.38 3.75
C VAL A 198 13.81 0.94 2.57
N GLN A 199 13.31 2.01 1.97
CA GLN A 199 13.94 2.68 0.84
C GLN A 199 14.19 4.14 1.23
N GLY A 200 15.45 4.51 1.43
CA GLY A 200 15.84 5.85 1.82
C GLY A 200 16.92 6.43 0.92
N THR A 201 16.79 7.70 0.59
CA THR A 201 17.73 8.45 -0.26
C THR A 201 18.04 9.80 0.34
N GLY A 202 19.31 10.13 0.40
CA GLY A 202 19.77 11.49 0.71
C GLY A 202 19.70 12.35 -0.56
N GLU A 203 18.60 13.04 -0.78
CA GLU A 203 18.34 13.86 -1.98
C GLU A 203 19.20 15.13 -1.99
N HIS A 204 19.34 15.78 -0.83
CA HIS A 204 20.08 17.02 -0.67
C HIS A 204 21.14 16.95 0.43
N GLY A 205 21.49 15.74 0.87
CA GLY A 205 22.48 15.52 1.93
C GLY A 205 22.66 14.04 2.23
N THR A 206 23.18 13.75 3.40
CA THR A 206 23.36 12.39 3.94
C THR A 206 22.66 12.29 5.29
N PHE A 207 22.45 11.08 5.76
CA PHE A 207 21.93 10.81 7.10
C PHE A 207 22.79 9.77 7.82
N ASN A 208 22.87 9.91 9.11
CA ASN A 208 23.63 9.03 9.99
C ASN A 208 22.73 7.94 10.59
N ARG A 209 23.31 7.07 11.44
CA ARG A 209 22.59 5.96 12.05
C ARG A 209 21.51 6.41 13.03
N ASP A 210 21.72 7.47 13.77
CA ASP A 210 20.75 7.96 14.76
C ASP A 210 19.55 8.60 14.05
N GLU A 211 19.80 9.32 12.97
CA GLU A 211 18.74 9.86 12.10
C GLU A 211 17.94 8.75 11.41
N LEU A 212 18.59 7.67 10.93
CA LEU A 212 17.90 6.49 10.42
C LEU A 212 16.98 5.87 11.47
N ASN A 213 17.46 5.69 12.70
CA ASN A 213 16.67 5.14 13.78
C ASN A 213 15.46 6.04 14.09
N ALA A 214 15.65 7.35 14.17
CA ALA A 214 14.56 8.31 14.40
C ALA A 214 13.50 8.28 13.28
N LEU A 215 13.90 8.10 12.02
CA LEU A 215 12.98 7.93 10.90
C LEU A 215 12.20 6.62 11.00
N LEU A 216 12.85 5.53 11.41
CA LEU A 216 12.20 4.23 11.60
C LEU A 216 11.20 4.28 12.77
N ASP A 217 11.54 4.95 13.88
CA ASP A 217 10.62 5.12 15.02
C ASP A 217 9.36 5.92 14.61
N LEU A 218 9.53 6.99 13.82
CA LEU A 218 8.40 7.73 13.23
C LEU A 218 7.56 6.88 12.29
N ALA A 219 8.20 6.07 11.45
CA ALA A 219 7.52 5.18 10.52
C ALA A 219 6.73 4.10 11.25
N GLU A 220 7.25 3.56 12.35
CA GLU A 220 6.57 2.59 13.20
C GLU A 220 5.28 3.15 13.77
N ALA A 221 5.34 4.29 14.46
CA ALA A 221 4.18 4.93 15.03
C ALA A 221 3.11 5.27 13.96
N ALA A 222 3.55 5.78 12.80
CA ALA A 222 2.67 6.14 11.70
C ALA A 222 1.99 4.92 11.06
N THR A 223 2.73 3.83 10.85
CA THR A 223 2.15 2.60 10.26
C THR A 223 1.20 1.90 11.23
N ASP A 224 1.43 1.97 12.54
CA ASP A 224 0.48 1.47 13.55
C ASP A 224 -0.85 2.25 13.49
N GLU A 225 -0.81 3.57 13.34
CA GLU A 225 -2.02 4.39 13.15
C GLU A 225 -2.74 4.05 11.85
N LEU A 226 -2.02 3.85 10.73
CA LEU A 226 -2.59 3.44 9.45
C LEU A 226 -3.25 2.06 9.54
N MET A 227 -2.60 1.08 10.20
CA MET A 227 -3.18 -0.25 10.39
C MET A 227 -4.38 -0.23 11.34
N ALA A 228 -4.41 0.66 12.32
CA ALA A 228 -5.62 0.88 13.13
C ALA A 228 -6.79 1.39 12.25
N LYS A 229 -6.53 2.30 11.31
CA LYS A 229 -7.53 2.76 10.33
C LYS A 229 -7.97 1.66 9.37
N GLN A 230 -7.07 0.81 8.91
CA GLN A 230 -7.43 -0.37 8.10
C GLN A 230 -8.37 -1.31 8.89
N ARG A 231 -8.07 -1.59 10.17
CA ARG A 231 -8.93 -2.42 11.04
C ARG A 231 -10.32 -1.78 11.23
N GLU A 232 -10.35 -0.48 11.49
CA GLU A 232 -11.60 0.28 11.67
C GLU A 232 -12.53 0.13 10.46
N VAL A 233 -12.01 0.33 9.25
CA VAL A 233 -12.83 0.30 8.04
C VAL A 233 -13.18 -1.12 7.58
N LEU A 234 -12.31 -2.10 7.85
CA LEU A 234 -12.58 -3.51 7.55
C LEU A 234 -13.64 -4.11 8.50
N GLY A 235 -13.76 -3.59 9.72
CA GLY A 235 -14.71 -4.09 10.71
C GLY A 235 -14.49 -5.58 10.99
N SER A 236 -15.55 -6.39 10.94
CA SER A 236 -15.46 -7.84 11.20
C SER A 236 -14.57 -8.61 10.22
N THR A 237 -14.36 -8.09 9.00
CA THR A 237 -13.43 -8.69 8.04
C THR A 237 -11.98 -8.61 8.53
N ALA A 238 -11.62 -7.57 9.31
CA ALA A 238 -10.30 -7.46 9.94
C ALA A 238 -9.97 -8.64 10.87
N ASP A 239 -10.99 -9.20 11.51
CA ASP A 239 -10.85 -10.33 12.42
C ASP A 239 -10.45 -11.64 11.71
N LYS A 240 -10.58 -11.73 10.40
CA LYS A 240 -10.20 -12.89 9.58
C LYS A 240 -8.70 -12.93 9.27
N VAL A 241 -8.02 -11.78 9.31
CA VAL A 241 -6.59 -11.68 9.03
C VAL A 241 -5.78 -12.50 10.03
N GLY A 242 -4.93 -13.38 9.53
CA GLY A 242 -4.09 -14.27 10.35
C GLY A 242 -4.81 -15.47 10.98
N LYS A 243 -6.10 -15.68 10.68
CA LYS A 243 -6.88 -16.80 11.25
C LYS A 243 -6.96 -17.99 10.29
N VAL A 244 -6.99 -19.17 10.89
CA VAL A 244 -7.35 -20.43 10.21
C VAL A 244 -8.77 -20.77 10.60
N TYR A 245 -9.66 -20.88 9.65
CA TYR A 245 -11.03 -21.34 9.86
C TYR A 245 -11.12 -22.85 9.64
N PRO A 246 -11.96 -23.59 10.38
CA PRO A 246 -12.21 -24.99 10.10
C PRO A 246 -12.70 -25.14 8.65
N THR A 247 -12.12 -26.09 7.92
CA THR A 247 -12.70 -26.50 6.62
C THR A 247 -14.14 -26.95 6.84
N ALA A 248 -15.06 -26.49 5.99
CA ALA A 248 -16.42 -27.02 6.02
C ALA A 248 -16.33 -28.58 5.86
N PRO A 249 -17.12 -29.36 6.62
CA PRO A 249 -17.14 -30.80 6.45
C PRO A 249 -17.47 -31.10 4.98
N GLU A 250 -16.70 -31.97 4.34
CA GLU A 250 -17.01 -32.50 3.02
C GLU A 250 -18.39 -33.14 3.09
N VAL A 251 -19.32 -32.63 2.28
CA VAL A 251 -20.72 -33.13 2.16
C VAL A 251 -20.76 -34.25 1.15
#